data_35346a3f80dec11d3050df2d1d149971
#
_entry.id   35346a3f80dec11d3050df2d1d149971
#
_cell.length_a   1.000
_cell.length_b   1.000
_cell.length_c   1.000
_cell.angle_alpha   90.00
_cell.angle_beta   90.00
_cell.angle_gamma   90.00
#
_symmetry.space_group_name_H-M   'P 1'
#
loop_
_entity.id
_entity.type
_entity.pdbx_description
1 polymer ?
#
loop_
_entity_poly.entity_id
_entity_poly.type
_entity_poly.pdbx_seq_one_letter_code
_entity_poly.pdbx_strand_id
1 'polypeptide(L)'
;MTHDLVIRNAHLVDGSGQPGRDADVAVDGDTITAVEPSGTIAAGTRTVDAHGLLLTPGFVDVHTHYDAQVTWDPYVTPSGWHGVTTALMGNCGVGFAPASPDRHEWLIQLMEGVEDIPGSALTEGIKWGWESYPEYLDVLEQLPRVMDIGSSIAHGPLRAYVIGERGAANAEPTDAEIVEMARLVEEALRAGAFGFTTSRTPIHKAKDGELVPGTTADEHELLGIAAAIARVGRGVFGFAPDHALVPVQEWPWMRKVAALTGQPICVNLNQSDKAPEVWREVLRLLDEAHADGLPIIA
;
A
#
# COMPACT_ATOMS: atom_id res chain seq x y z
N MET A 1 35.96 -18.49 7.21
CA MET A 1 34.68 -18.97 7.80
C MET A 1 33.86 -19.57 6.68
N THR A 2 33.07 -20.58 6.95
CA THR A 2 32.18 -21.19 5.94
C THR A 2 30.83 -20.45 6.05
N HIS A 3 30.31 -19.91 4.94
CA HIS A 3 29.00 -19.26 4.91
C HIS A 3 27.85 -20.28 5.11
N ASP A 4 26.73 -19.83 5.66
CA ASP A 4 25.55 -20.68 5.85
C ASP A 4 24.93 -21.06 4.50
N LEU A 5 24.77 -20.10 3.60
CA LEU A 5 24.26 -20.28 2.24
C LEU A 5 25.16 -19.55 1.24
N VAL A 6 25.48 -20.20 0.14
CA VAL A 6 26.11 -19.56 -1.03
C VAL A 6 25.27 -19.84 -2.27
N ILE A 7 24.87 -18.81 -2.99
CA ILE A 7 24.24 -18.88 -4.30
C ILE A 7 25.32 -18.55 -5.32
N ARG A 8 25.64 -19.51 -6.20
CA ARG A 8 26.77 -19.41 -7.14
C ARG A 8 26.31 -19.29 -8.59
N ASN A 9 27.14 -18.63 -9.38
CA ASN A 9 27.00 -18.57 -10.84
C ASN A 9 25.68 -17.89 -11.31
N ALA A 10 25.07 -17.06 -10.47
CA ALA A 10 23.83 -16.38 -10.82
C ALA A 10 24.07 -15.15 -11.72
N HIS A 11 23.12 -14.86 -12.60
CA HIS A 11 23.05 -13.54 -13.21
C HIS A 11 22.31 -12.58 -12.26
N LEU A 12 23.10 -11.79 -11.50
CA LEU A 12 22.57 -10.90 -10.45
C LEU A 12 22.04 -9.62 -11.05
N VAL A 13 20.77 -9.29 -10.70
CA VAL A 13 20.11 -8.01 -10.92
C VAL A 13 19.67 -7.47 -9.56
N ASP A 14 20.41 -6.54 -8.99
CA ASP A 14 20.31 -6.17 -7.57
C ASP A 14 19.37 -4.98 -7.28
N GLY A 15 18.66 -4.48 -8.30
CA GLY A 15 17.73 -3.36 -8.14
C GLY A 15 18.39 -1.97 -8.07
N SER A 16 19.72 -1.88 -8.15
CA SER A 16 20.45 -0.60 -8.10
C SER A 16 20.35 0.25 -9.37
N GLY A 17 19.72 -0.27 -10.43
CA GLY A 17 19.68 0.34 -11.75
C GLY A 17 20.95 0.09 -12.58
N GLN A 18 21.94 -0.62 -12.04
CA GLN A 18 23.12 -1.02 -12.79
C GLN A 18 22.82 -2.25 -13.65
N PRO A 19 23.57 -2.44 -14.76
CA PRO A 19 23.46 -3.65 -15.58
C PRO A 19 23.65 -4.92 -14.74
N GLY A 20 22.88 -5.98 -15.05
CA GLY A 20 23.07 -7.28 -14.44
C GLY A 20 24.49 -7.82 -14.68
N ARG A 21 24.99 -8.60 -13.73
CA ARG A 21 26.34 -9.20 -13.76
C ARG A 21 26.36 -10.61 -13.20
N ASP A 22 27.30 -11.43 -13.63
CA ASP A 22 27.46 -12.77 -13.05
C ASP A 22 28.17 -12.67 -11.70
N ALA A 23 27.55 -13.25 -10.67
CA ALA A 23 28.00 -13.13 -9.29
C ALA A 23 27.72 -14.36 -8.46
N ASP A 24 28.48 -14.51 -7.37
CA ASP A 24 28.18 -15.38 -6.23
C ASP A 24 27.69 -14.49 -5.08
N VAL A 25 26.70 -14.99 -4.33
CA VAL A 25 26.13 -14.30 -3.16
C VAL A 25 26.22 -15.20 -1.95
N ALA A 26 26.78 -14.71 -0.84
CA ALA A 26 26.85 -15.42 0.43
C ALA A 26 25.92 -14.79 1.47
N VAL A 27 25.28 -15.65 2.26
CA VAL A 27 24.36 -15.28 3.33
C VAL A 27 24.76 -16.02 4.60
N ASP A 28 24.81 -15.26 5.72
CA ASP A 28 25.03 -15.78 7.05
C ASP A 28 23.88 -15.33 7.95
N GLY A 29 23.15 -16.30 8.51
CA GLY A 29 21.89 -16.03 9.20
C GLY A 29 20.87 -15.41 8.25
N ASP A 30 20.46 -14.17 8.51
CA ASP A 30 19.50 -13.38 7.75
C ASP A 30 20.17 -12.26 6.91
N THR A 31 21.49 -12.25 6.83
CA THR A 31 22.25 -11.13 6.27
C THR A 31 23.04 -11.56 5.03
N ILE A 32 22.97 -10.80 3.94
CA ILE A 32 23.88 -10.93 2.79
C ILE A 32 25.24 -10.40 3.22
N THR A 33 26.25 -11.28 3.30
CA THR A 33 27.58 -10.95 3.84
C THR A 33 28.63 -10.76 2.76
N ALA A 34 28.39 -11.28 1.54
CA ALA A 34 29.26 -11.04 0.40
C ALA A 34 28.50 -11.10 -0.95
N VAL A 35 28.90 -10.25 -1.88
CA VAL A 35 28.49 -10.28 -3.29
C VAL A 35 29.76 -10.12 -4.12
N GLU A 36 30.22 -11.18 -4.74
CA GLU A 36 31.51 -11.25 -5.41
C GLU A 36 31.35 -11.78 -6.86
N PRO A 37 32.34 -11.57 -7.73
CA PRO A 37 32.32 -12.17 -9.06
C PRO A 37 32.10 -13.69 -9.04
N SER A 38 31.40 -14.20 -10.03
CA SER A 38 31.09 -15.64 -10.14
C SER A 38 32.34 -16.53 -10.02
N GLY A 39 32.23 -17.58 -9.23
CA GLY A 39 33.29 -18.55 -8.96
C GLY A 39 34.30 -18.10 -7.89
N THR A 40 34.09 -16.96 -7.23
CA THR A 40 35.04 -16.41 -6.24
C THR A 40 34.73 -16.93 -4.82
N ILE A 41 33.45 -17.10 -4.46
CA ILE A 41 33.07 -17.54 -3.11
C ILE A 41 33.18 -19.07 -3.04
N ALA A 42 33.85 -19.58 -2.00
CA ALA A 42 33.90 -21.00 -1.72
C ALA A 42 32.52 -21.55 -1.37
N ALA A 43 32.33 -22.87 -1.47
CA ALA A 43 31.06 -23.50 -1.11
C ALA A 43 30.72 -23.21 0.38
N GLY A 44 29.46 -22.93 0.64
CA GLY A 44 28.90 -22.79 1.97
C GLY A 44 28.42 -24.11 2.57
N THR A 45 27.85 -24.04 3.78
CA THR A 45 27.15 -25.19 4.41
C THR A 45 26.04 -25.69 3.49
N ARG A 46 25.28 -24.75 2.90
CA ARG A 46 24.37 -25.00 1.79
C ARG A 46 24.87 -24.21 0.56
N THR A 47 24.86 -24.87 -0.59
CA THR A 47 25.23 -24.20 -1.85
C THR A 47 24.13 -24.45 -2.89
N VAL A 48 23.74 -23.39 -3.58
CA VAL A 48 22.79 -23.39 -4.69
C VAL A 48 23.56 -22.98 -5.95
N ASP A 49 23.60 -23.85 -6.96
CA ASP A 49 24.12 -23.48 -8.28
C ASP A 49 22.98 -22.84 -9.09
N ALA A 50 23.11 -21.55 -9.34
CA ALA A 50 22.13 -20.73 -10.08
C ALA A 50 22.59 -20.44 -11.51
N HIS A 51 23.45 -21.28 -12.10
CA HIS A 51 23.94 -21.10 -13.48
C HIS A 51 22.76 -20.99 -14.46
N GLY A 52 22.74 -19.91 -15.24
CA GLY A 52 21.67 -19.60 -16.19
C GLY A 52 20.37 -19.07 -15.56
N LEU A 53 20.35 -18.81 -14.25
CA LEU A 53 19.21 -18.23 -13.56
C LEU A 53 19.48 -16.76 -13.18
N LEU A 54 18.41 -15.97 -13.11
CA LEU A 54 18.44 -14.65 -12.50
C LEU A 54 18.40 -14.76 -10.97
N LEU A 55 19.19 -13.94 -10.31
CA LEU A 55 19.09 -13.70 -8.88
C LEU A 55 18.72 -12.23 -8.65
N THR A 56 17.61 -12.01 -7.97
CA THR A 56 17.13 -10.68 -7.62
C THR A 56 16.84 -10.60 -6.12
N PRO A 57 16.80 -9.40 -5.51
CA PRO A 57 16.09 -9.21 -4.25
C PRO A 57 14.64 -9.70 -4.36
N GLY A 58 14.02 -10.06 -3.26
CA GLY A 58 12.58 -10.32 -3.23
C GLY A 58 11.79 -9.11 -3.71
N PHE A 59 10.69 -9.36 -4.44
CA PHE A 59 9.87 -8.28 -4.94
C PHE A 59 9.08 -7.60 -3.80
N VAL A 60 8.90 -6.29 -3.92
CA VAL A 60 8.01 -5.51 -3.08
C VAL A 60 6.74 -5.24 -3.88
N ASP A 61 5.61 -5.82 -3.45
CA ASP A 61 4.31 -5.53 -4.04
C ASP A 61 3.70 -4.33 -3.31
N VAL A 62 3.73 -3.17 -3.96
CA VAL A 62 3.33 -1.90 -3.35
C VAL A 62 1.83 -1.66 -3.35
N HIS A 63 1.04 -2.55 -3.98
CA HIS A 63 -0.40 -2.38 -4.09
C HIS A 63 -1.15 -3.70 -4.03
N THR A 64 -1.62 -4.06 -2.85
CA THR A 64 -2.39 -5.28 -2.60
C THR A 64 -3.63 -5.00 -1.75
N HIS A 65 -4.54 -5.97 -1.68
CA HIS A 65 -5.74 -5.95 -0.85
C HIS A 65 -5.79 -7.19 0.07
N TYR A 66 -4.64 -7.49 0.68
CA TYR A 66 -4.51 -8.58 1.65
C TYR A 66 -5.05 -8.25 3.05
N ASP A 67 -5.67 -7.10 3.25
CA ASP A 67 -6.11 -6.55 4.54
C ASP A 67 -6.91 -7.51 5.42
N ALA A 68 -7.70 -8.38 4.79
CA ALA A 68 -8.41 -9.45 5.46
C ALA A 68 -7.62 -10.75 5.43
N GLN A 69 -7.15 -11.16 4.23
CA GLN A 69 -6.51 -12.46 3.99
C GLN A 69 -5.31 -12.69 4.89
N VAL A 70 -4.52 -11.65 5.18
CA VAL A 70 -3.37 -11.71 6.09
C VAL A 70 -3.73 -12.21 7.49
N THR A 71 -5.02 -12.13 7.89
CA THR A 71 -5.47 -12.60 9.21
C THR A 71 -5.71 -14.10 9.29
N TRP A 72 -5.76 -14.82 8.16
CA TRP A 72 -5.98 -16.29 8.13
C TRP A 72 -5.04 -17.06 7.20
N ASP A 73 -4.39 -16.41 6.24
CA ASP A 73 -3.45 -17.06 5.31
C ASP A 73 -2.01 -16.65 5.63
N PRO A 74 -1.24 -17.50 6.34
CA PRO A 74 0.14 -17.19 6.68
C PRO A 74 1.07 -17.17 5.46
N TYR A 75 0.64 -17.72 4.32
CA TYR A 75 1.42 -17.73 3.07
C TYR A 75 1.18 -16.50 2.21
N VAL A 76 0.12 -15.72 2.49
CA VAL A 76 -0.29 -14.53 1.72
C VAL A 76 -0.27 -14.84 0.22
N THR A 77 -1.02 -15.88 -0.13
CA THR A 77 -1.06 -16.42 -1.49
C THR A 77 -1.90 -15.54 -2.43
N PRO A 78 -1.54 -15.42 -3.74
CA PRO A 78 -0.45 -16.12 -4.41
C PRO A 78 0.85 -15.34 -4.51
N SER A 79 0.96 -14.10 -4.01
CA SER A 79 2.11 -13.22 -4.25
C SER A 79 3.44 -13.83 -3.83
N GLY A 80 3.48 -14.53 -2.68
CA GLY A 80 4.68 -15.24 -2.22
C GLY A 80 5.21 -16.29 -3.20
N TRP A 81 4.33 -16.95 -3.96
CA TRP A 81 4.73 -17.94 -4.97
C TRP A 81 5.42 -17.30 -6.19
N HIS A 82 5.25 -16.00 -6.37
CA HIS A 82 5.85 -15.22 -7.46
C HIS A 82 7.08 -14.44 -7.01
N GLY A 83 7.62 -14.73 -5.81
CA GLY A 83 8.84 -14.11 -5.31
C GLY A 83 8.64 -12.77 -4.58
N VAL A 84 7.40 -12.44 -4.22
CA VAL A 84 7.11 -11.28 -3.35
C VAL A 84 7.54 -11.63 -1.93
N THR A 85 8.32 -10.76 -1.32
CA THR A 85 8.78 -10.88 0.07
C THR A 85 8.27 -9.76 0.97
N THR A 86 7.68 -8.72 0.38
CA THR A 86 7.05 -7.61 1.10
C THR A 86 5.81 -7.18 0.33
N ALA A 87 4.66 -7.06 1.00
CA ALA A 87 3.43 -6.56 0.39
C ALA A 87 2.86 -5.37 1.17
N LEU A 88 2.37 -4.35 0.45
CA LEU A 88 1.68 -3.21 1.03
C LEU A 88 0.18 -3.32 0.77
N MET A 89 -0.62 -3.18 1.81
CA MET A 89 -2.08 -3.25 1.78
C MET A 89 -2.73 -1.99 2.38
N GLY A 90 -4.06 -1.93 2.42
CA GLY A 90 -4.81 -0.73 2.80
C GLY A 90 -4.89 0.27 1.65
N ASN A 91 -4.86 -0.23 0.41
CA ASN A 91 -4.90 0.59 -0.81
C ASN A 91 -6.33 1.02 -1.18
N CYS A 92 -6.45 1.88 -2.17
CA CYS A 92 -7.73 2.30 -2.78
C CYS A 92 -8.78 2.85 -1.80
N GLY A 93 -8.39 3.23 -0.57
CA GLY A 93 -9.32 3.71 0.44
C GLY A 93 -10.21 2.64 1.05
N VAL A 94 -9.90 1.34 0.85
CA VAL A 94 -10.60 0.20 1.44
C VAL A 94 -9.70 -0.59 2.39
N GLY A 95 -10.29 -1.23 3.41
CA GLY A 95 -9.55 -1.96 4.43
C GLY A 95 -10.47 -2.32 5.60
N PHE A 96 -9.89 -2.83 6.70
CA PHE A 96 -10.63 -3.35 7.84
C PHE A 96 -10.28 -2.67 9.18
N ALA A 97 -9.64 -1.50 9.14
CA ALA A 97 -9.34 -0.71 10.32
C ALA A 97 -9.30 0.81 10.03
N PRO A 98 -9.86 1.65 10.95
CA PRO A 98 -10.55 1.28 12.18
C PRO A 98 -11.92 0.62 11.89
N ALA A 99 -12.43 -0.20 12.82
CA ALA A 99 -13.63 -0.99 12.61
C ALA A 99 -14.46 -1.12 13.89
N SER A 100 -15.51 -0.30 14.05
CA SER A 100 -16.46 -0.52 15.13
C SER A 100 -17.26 -1.81 14.92
N PRO A 101 -17.63 -2.53 15.98
CA PRO A 101 -18.29 -3.84 15.87
C PRO A 101 -19.59 -3.84 15.06
N ASP A 102 -20.33 -2.74 15.06
CA ASP A 102 -21.57 -2.57 14.30
C ASP A 102 -21.32 -2.31 12.80
N ARG A 103 -20.06 -2.14 12.37
CA ARG A 103 -19.65 -1.89 10.98
C ARG A 103 -18.94 -3.05 10.31
N HIS A 104 -18.69 -4.15 11.01
CA HIS A 104 -17.97 -5.30 10.45
C HIS A 104 -18.60 -5.83 9.15
N GLU A 105 -19.92 -6.04 9.16
CA GLU A 105 -20.63 -6.52 7.96
C GLU A 105 -20.57 -5.52 6.81
N TRP A 106 -20.69 -4.23 7.10
CA TRP A 106 -20.58 -3.17 6.10
C TRP A 106 -19.17 -3.14 5.46
N LEU A 107 -18.10 -3.27 6.26
CA LEU A 107 -16.72 -3.35 5.74
C LEU A 107 -16.50 -4.57 4.84
N ILE A 108 -17.12 -5.71 5.17
CA ILE A 108 -17.09 -6.91 4.33
C ILE A 108 -17.79 -6.64 2.98
N GLN A 109 -18.97 -6.02 2.99
CA GLN A 109 -19.72 -5.68 1.77
C GLN A 109 -18.98 -4.64 0.91
N LEU A 110 -18.28 -3.68 1.53
CA LEU A 110 -17.44 -2.73 0.83
C LEU A 110 -16.31 -3.43 0.09
N MET A 111 -15.55 -4.29 0.77
CA MET A 111 -14.43 -5.03 0.18
C MET A 111 -14.91 -6.01 -0.89
N GLU A 112 -16.00 -6.72 -0.68
CA GLU A 112 -16.60 -7.63 -1.68
C GLU A 112 -16.96 -6.89 -2.97
N GLY A 113 -17.48 -5.67 -2.86
CA GLY A 113 -17.87 -4.88 -4.03
C GLY A 113 -16.70 -4.28 -4.80
N VAL A 114 -15.61 -3.93 -4.12
CA VAL A 114 -14.44 -3.27 -4.73
C VAL A 114 -13.45 -4.27 -5.32
N GLU A 115 -13.20 -5.39 -4.61
CA GLU A 115 -12.11 -6.33 -4.92
C GLU A 115 -12.60 -7.71 -5.36
N ASP A 116 -13.90 -7.90 -5.56
CA ASP A 116 -14.51 -9.18 -5.94
C ASP A 116 -14.15 -10.35 -5.00
N ILE A 117 -13.77 -10.06 -3.74
CA ILE A 117 -13.48 -11.09 -2.74
C ILE A 117 -14.81 -11.56 -2.15
N PRO A 118 -15.16 -12.85 -2.23
CA PRO A 118 -16.44 -13.33 -1.71
C PRO A 118 -16.67 -12.97 -0.24
N GLY A 119 -17.78 -12.30 0.07
CA GLY A 119 -18.13 -11.88 1.44
C GLY A 119 -18.20 -13.04 2.41
N SER A 120 -18.58 -14.24 1.95
CA SER A 120 -18.56 -15.47 2.76
C SER A 120 -17.15 -15.87 3.20
N ALA A 121 -16.14 -15.69 2.33
CA ALA A 121 -14.74 -15.95 2.68
C ALA A 121 -14.24 -14.92 3.71
N LEU A 122 -14.58 -13.65 3.53
CA LEU A 122 -14.25 -12.59 4.48
C LEU A 122 -14.89 -12.84 5.86
N THR A 123 -16.18 -13.18 5.89
CA THR A 123 -16.93 -13.44 7.12
C THR A 123 -16.36 -14.63 7.91
N GLU A 124 -15.99 -15.71 7.22
CA GLU A 124 -15.42 -16.91 7.86
C GLU A 124 -13.95 -16.68 8.25
N GLY A 125 -13.20 -15.98 7.41
CA GLY A 125 -11.75 -15.78 7.57
C GLY A 125 -11.39 -14.80 8.66
N ILE A 126 -12.02 -13.61 8.70
CA ILE A 126 -11.66 -12.55 9.64
C ILE A 126 -12.05 -12.93 11.08
N LYS A 127 -11.05 -12.97 11.95
CA LYS A 127 -11.25 -13.13 13.39
C LYS A 127 -11.01 -11.78 14.05
N TRP A 128 -12.07 -10.97 14.10
CA TRP A 128 -12.00 -9.63 14.66
C TRP A 128 -11.38 -9.62 16.06
N GLY A 129 -10.37 -8.84 16.25
CA GLY A 129 -9.67 -8.69 17.52
C GLY A 129 -9.19 -7.25 17.73
N TRP A 130 -9.75 -6.32 16.95
CA TRP A 130 -9.40 -4.90 16.93
C TRP A 130 -10.63 -4.03 16.70
N GLU A 131 -10.56 -2.79 17.14
CA GLU A 131 -11.45 -1.69 16.78
C GLU A 131 -10.63 -0.53 16.19
N SER A 132 -9.55 -0.14 16.87
CA SER A 132 -8.64 0.89 16.41
C SER A 132 -7.61 0.36 15.39
N TYR A 133 -6.97 1.27 14.67
CA TYR A 133 -5.90 0.90 13.75
C TYR A 133 -4.64 0.37 14.44
N PRO A 134 -4.17 0.93 15.58
CA PRO A 134 -3.08 0.33 16.36
C PRO A 134 -3.35 -1.11 16.78
N GLU A 135 -4.56 -1.41 17.28
CA GLU A 135 -4.92 -2.79 17.65
C GLU A 135 -4.89 -3.75 16.46
N TYR A 136 -5.28 -3.27 15.27
CA TYR A 136 -5.15 -4.06 14.04
C TYR A 136 -3.68 -4.41 13.75
N LEU A 137 -2.76 -3.46 13.86
CA LEU A 137 -1.34 -3.73 13.70
C LEU A 137 -0.81 -4.70 14.77
N ASP A 138 -1.25 -4.57 16.04
CA ASP A 138 -0.88 -5.48 17.12
C ASP A 138 -1.34 -6.92 16.85
N VAL A 139 -2.55 -7.10 16.30
CA VAL A 139 -3.04 -8.42 15.86
C VAL A 139 -2.17 -8.96 14.73
N LEU A 140 -1.86 -8.14 13.72
CA LEU A 140 -1.01 -8.57 12.61
C LEU A 140 0.38 -8.98 13.07
N GLU A 141 0.97 -8.29 14.03
CA GLU A 141 2.30 -8.62 14.53
C GLU A 141 2.37 -10.02 15.17
N GLN A 142 1.27 -10.48 15.76
CA GLN A 142 1.19 -11.78 16.42
C GLN A 142 0.98 -12.95 15.45
N LEU A 143 0.59 -12.68 14.21
CA LEU A 143 0.27 -13.72 13.23
C LEU A 143 1.52 -14.16 12.46
N PRO A 144 1.75 -15.49 12.32
CA PRO A 144 2.86 -15.98 11.50
C PRO A 144 2.61 -15.70 10.02
N ARG A 145 3.67 -15.31 9.29
CA ARG A 145 3.60 -15.09 7.85
C ARG A 145 4.96 -15.25 7.18
N VAL A 146 4.93 -15.57 5.89
CA VAL A 146 6.14 -15.85 5.09
C VAL A 146 6.74 -14.60 4.45
N MET A 147 6.08 -13.46 4.55
CA MET A 147 6.56 -12.19 3.98
C MET A 147 6.28 -11.02 4.93
N ASP A 148 7.01 -9.94 4.73
CA ASP A 148 6.75 -8.70 5.43
C ASP A 148 5.50 -8.01 4.91
N ILE A 149 4.76 -7.35 5.81
CA ILE A 149 3.53 -6.62 5.49
C ILE A 149 3.66 -5.18 5.96
N GLY A 150 3.36 -4.25 5.07
CA GLY A 150 3.05 -2.86 5.40
C GLY A 150 1.57 -2.60 5.17
N SER A 151 0.96 -1.75 5.99
CA SER A 151 -0.44 -1.38 5.85
C SER A 151 -0.65 0.12 5.94
N SER A 152 -1.56 0.65 5.13
CA SER A 152 -2.01 2.04 5.19
C SER A 152 -3.40 2.13 5.79
N ILE A 153 -3.66 3.21 6.54
CA ILE A 153 -5.02 3.48 7.00
C ILE A 153 -5.88 3.96 5.82
N ALA A 154 -7.04 3.33 5.64
CA ALA A 154 -7.90 3.56 4.49
C ALA A 154 -9.05 4.54 4.81
N HIS A 155 -9.37 5.41 3.84
CA HIS A 155 -10.35 6.49 4.00
C HIS A 155 -11.78 5.99 4.24
N GLY A 156 -12.20 4.93 3.55
CA GLY A 156 -13.55 4.39 3.68
C GLY A 156 -13.87 3.93 5.11
N PRO A 157 -13.09 3.02 5.71
CA PRO A 157 -13.23 2.64 7.12
C PRO A 157 -13.15 3.84 8.06
N LEU A 158 -12.22 4.77 7.82
CA LEU A 158 -12.04 5.97 8.65
C LEU A 158 -13.28 6.87 8.67
N ARG A 159 -13.87 7.14 7.50
CA ARG A 159 -15.12 7.91 7.38
C ARG A 159 -16.29 7.20 8.05
N ALA A 160 -16.43 5.90 7.84
CA ALA A 160 -17.50 5.11 8.48
C ALA A 160 -17.36 5.08 10.00
N TYR A 161 -16.14 5.05 10.51
CA TYR A 161 -15.85 5.06 11.94
C TYR A 161 -16.15 6.41 12.60
N VAL A 162 -15.71 7.52 12.00
CA VAL A 162 -15.85 8.86 12.59
C VAL A 162 -17.22 9.48 12.34
N ILE A 163 -17.75 9.33 11.12
CA ILE A 163 -18.97 10.02 10.66
C ILE A 163 -20.20 9.07 10.70
N GLY A 164 -19.95 7.75 10.79
CA GLY A 164 -21.00 6.74 10.79
C GLY A 164 -21.65 6.58 9.40
N GLU A 165 -22.98 6.37 9.36
CA GLU A 165 -23.73 6.14 8.12
C GLU A 165 -23.61 7.27 7.12
N ARG A 166 -23.60 8.50 7.59
CA ARG A 166 -23.39 9.67 6.72
C ARG A 166 -22.05 9.61 5.99
N GLY A 167 -20.99 9.21 6.70
CA GLY A 167 -19.64 9.04 6.13
C GLY A 167 -19.57 7.90 5.13
N ALA A 168 -20.21 6.77 5.44
CA ALA A 168 -20.38 5.65 4.54
C ALA A 168 -21.10 6.04 3.24
N ALA A 169 -22.09 6.93 3.33
CA ALA A 169 -22.84 7.46 2.19
C ALA A 169 -22.18 8.69 1.50
N ASN A 170 -20.88 8.94 1.72
CA ASN A 170 -20.14 10.08 1.15
C ASN A 170 -20.70 11.46 1.50
N ALA A 171 -21.42 11.64 2.61
CA ALA A 171 -21.85 12.96 3.06
C ALA A 171 -20.64 13.84 3.42
N GLU A 172 -20.79 15.14 3.22
CA GLU A 172 -19.76 16.14 3.57
C GLU A 172 -19.48 16.11 5.08
N PRO A 173 -18.21 16.02 5.51
CA PRO A 173 -17.83 16.04 6.91
C PRO A 173 -17.89 17.47 7.48
N THR A 174 -18.08 17.57 8.78
CA THR A 174 -17.85 18.81 9.51
C THR A 174 -16.36 19.00 9.80
N ASP A 175 -15.93 20.25 10.11
CA ASP A 175 -14.55 20.52 10.51
C ASP A 175 -14.10 19.67 11.71
N ALA A 176 -14.99 19.41 12.67
CA ALA A 176 -14.70 18.57 13.82
C ALA A 176 -14.46 17.10 13.43
N GLU A 177 -15.21 16.58 12.46
CA GLU A 177 -15.03 15.22 11.93
C GLU A 177 -13.74 15.12 11.14
N ILE A 178 -13.35 16.14 10.36
CA ILE A 178 -12.05 16.19 9.68
C ILE A 178 -10.89 16.19 10.68
N VAL A 179 -11.00 16.97 11.76
CA VAL A 179 -10.00 17.00 12.83
C VAL A 179 -9.88 15.63 13.49
N GLU A 180 -10.98 14.95 13.74
CA GLU A 180 -10.96 13.61 14.34
C GLU A 180 -10.37 12.56 13.38
N MET A 181 -10.73 12.59 12.09
CA MET A 181 -10.10 11.73 11.08
C MET A 181 -8.59 11.95 11.03
N ALA A 182 -8.14 13.21 11.02
CA ALA A 182 -6.73 13.55 11.04
C ALA A 182 -6.02 13.06 12.32
N ARG A 183 -6.68 13.09 13.48
CA ARG A 183 -6.15 12.56 14.75
C ARG A 183 -5.94 11.05 14.67
N LEU A 184 -6.90 10.31 14.12
CA LEU A 184 -6.81 8.85 13.94
C LEU A 184 -5.73 8.46 12.92
N VAL A 185 -5.57 9.23 11.85
CA VAL A 185 -4.47 9.04 10.89
C VAL A 185 -3.11 9.28 11.55
N GLU A 186 -2.99 10.33 12.39
CA GLU A 186 -1.76 10.58 13.15
C GLU A 186 -1.45 9.43 14.11
N GLU A 187 -2.47 8.91 14.82
CA GLU A 187 -2.35 7.75 15.71
C GLU A 187 -1.89 6.51 14.95
N ALA A 188 -2.51 6.21 13.80
CA ALA A 188 -2.15 5.10 12.94
C ALA A 188 -0.69 5.21 12.45
N LEU A 189 -0.28 6.38 11.97
CA LEU A 189 1.09 6.62 11.53
C LEU A 189 2.11 6.45 12.67
N ARG A 190 1.80 6.91 13.87
CA ARG A 190 2.67 6.72 15.04
C ARG A 190 2.77 5.26 15.46
N ALA A 191 1.69 4.50 15.32
CA ALA A 191 1.66 3.07 15.58
C ALA A 191 2.42 2.22 14.54
N GLY A 192 2.65 2.74 13.34
CA GLY A 192 3.41 2.02 12.30
C GLY A 192 2.75 1.97 10.93
N ALA A 193 1.59 2.60 10.73
CA ALA A 193 0.99 2.69 9.41
C ALA A 193 1.98 3.24 8.37
N PHE A 194 1.97 2.64 7.18
CA PHE A 194 2.79 3.08 6.06
C PHE A 194 2.34 4.43 5.50
N GLY A 195 1.03 4.68 5.50
CA GLY A 195 0.46 5.91 4.99
C GLY A 195 -1.05 5.99 5.18
N PHE A 196 -1.66 6.84 4.41
CA PHE A 196 -3.11 7.00 4.25
C PHE A 196 -3.49 6.80 2.80
N THR A 197 -4.63 6.16 2.53
CA THR A 197 -5.10 5.95 1.16
C THR A 197 -6.56 6.34 0.98
N THR A 198 -6.91 6.77 -0.24
CA THR A 198 -8.29 7.10 -0.62
C THR A 198 -8.62 6.60 -2.02
N SER A 199 -9.92 6.49 -2.32
CA SER A 199 -10.43 6.27 -3.67
C SER A 199 -11.01 7.58 -4.21
N ARG A 200 -10.74 7.84 -5.49
CA ARG A 200 -11.31 8.97 -6.26
C ARG A 200 -12.00 8.48 -7.52
N THR A 201 -11.96 7.18 -7.77
CA THR A 201 -12.53 6.60 -8.99
C THR A 201 -13.99 6.19 -8.81
N PRO A 202 -14.86 6.48 -9.78
CA PRO A 202 -16.27 6.08 -9.72
C PRO A 202 -16.51 4.59 -10.01
N ILE A 203 -15.45 3.84 -10.35
CA ILE A 203 -15.57 2.39 -10.60
C ILE A 203 -15.52 1.58 -9.30
N HIS A 204 -14.92 2.11 -8.24
CA HIS A 204 -14.92 1.45 -6.94
C HIS A 204 -16.27 1.65 -6.24
N LYS A 205 -16.99 0.57 -6.11
CA LYS A 205 -18.34 0.55 -5.52
C LYS A 205 -18.48 -0.60 -4.54
N ALA A 206 -19.17 -0.33 -3.45
CA ALA A 206 -19.64 -1.39 -2.57
C ALA A 206 -20.65 -2.31 -3.29
N LYS A 207 -20.97 -3.43 -2.68
CA LYS A 207 -21.87 -4.44 -3.26
C LYS A 207 -23.29 -3.90 -3.59
N ASP A 208 -23.76 -2.92 -2.84
CA ASP A 208 -25.03 -2.23 -3.06
C ASP A 208 -24.98 -1.17 -4.18
N GLY A 209 -23.80 -0.93 -4.75
CA GLY A 209 -23.58 0.03 -5.84
C GLY A 209 -23.17 1.44 -5.37
N GLU A 210 -23.12 1.69 -4.06
CA GLU A 210 -22.63 2.96 -3.51
C GLU A 210 -21.13 3.13 -3.74
N LEU A 211 -20.68 4.37 -3.93
CA LEU A 211 -19.27 4.67 -4.11
C LEU A 211 -18.49 4.45 -2.81
N VAL A 212 -17.24 4.02 -2.93
CA VAL A 212 -16.31 3.96 -1.78
C VAL A 212 -16.30 5.31 -1.06
N PRO A 213 -16.44 5.35 0.27
CA PRO A 213 -16.38 6.59 1.03
C PRO A 213 -15.04 7.31 0.85
N GLY A 214 -15.11 8.59 0.58
CA GLY A 214 -13.97 9.42 0.20
C GLY A 214 -13.86 9.70 -1.30
N THR A 215 -14.60 8.98 -2.16
CA THR A 215 -14.58 9.22 -3.62
C THR A 215 -14.94 10.65 -3.97
N THR A 216 -15.85 11.27 -3.22
CA THR A 216 -16.30 12.65 -3.43
C THR A 216 -15.71 13.65 -2.44
N ALA A 217 -14.74 13.23 -1.61
CA ALA A 217 -14.09 14.11 -0.65
C ALA A 217 -13.53 15.36 -1.34
N ASP A 218 -13.77 16.52 -0.76
CA ASP A 218 -13.26 17.78 -1.28
C ASP A 218 -11.81 18.04 -0.87
N GLU A 219 -11.24 19.10 -1.38
CA GLU A 219 -9.86 19.50 -1.07
C GLU A 219 -9.68 19.81 0.43
N HIS A 220 -10.70 20.38 1.08
CA HIS A 220 -10.64 20.75 2.50
C HIS A 220 -10.46 19.50 3.38
N GLU A 221 -11.23 18.45 3.14
CA GLU A 221 -11.10 17.17 3.81
C GLU A 221 -9.73 16.52 3.57
N LEU A 222 -9.30 16.46 2.29
CA LEU A 222 -8.03 15.83 1.93
C LEU A 222 -6.83 16.54 2.55
N LEU A 223 -6.80 17.89 2.54
CA LEU A 223 -5.75 18.67 3.19
C LEU A 223 -5.80 18.56 4.72
N GLY A 224 -7.00 18.53 5.29
CA GLY A 224 -7.19 18.36 6.74
C GLY A 224 -6.58 17.05 7.23
N ILE A 225 -6.83 15.95 6.51
CA ILE A 225 -6.24 14.63 6.80
C ILE A 225 -4.73 14.63 6.53
N ALA A 226 -4.29 15.21 5.41
CA ALA A 226 -2.86 15.28 5.07
C ALA A 226 -2.04 16.05 6.12
N ALA A 227 -2.66 16.97 6.86
CA ALA A 227 -1.99 17.66 7.97
C ALA A 227 -1.49 16.69 9.07
N ALA A 228 -2.10 15.50 9.23
CA ALA A 228 -1.59 14.46 10.12
C ALA A 228 -0.24 13.91 9.64
N ILE A 229 -0.11 13.66 8.34
CA ILE A 229 1.15 13.20 7.71
C ILE A 229 2.24 14.26 7.92
N ALA A 230 1.91 15.55 7.71
CA ALA A 230 2.83 16.66 7.94
C ALA A 230 3.31 16.72 9.40
N ARG A 231 2.40 16.56 10.38
CA ARG A 231 2.75 16.58 11.82
C ARG A 231 3.64 15.42 12.24
N VAL A 232 3.43 14.25 11.66
CA VAL A 232 4.25 13.06 11.96
C VAL A 232 5.59 13.12 11.21
N GLY A 233 5.64 13.76 10.05
CA GLY A 233 6.84 13.89 9.21
C GLY A 233 7.18 12.61 8.45
N ARG A 234 6.24 11.67 8.32
CA ARG A 234 6.36 10.43 7.55
C ARG A 234 5.00 9.91 7.12
N GLY A 235 4.99 9.07 6.11
CA GLY A 235 3.83 8.39 5.54
C GLY A 235 3.60 8.76 4.08
N VAL A 236 2.98 7.86 3.34
CA VAL A 236 2.61 8.06 1.93
C VAL A 236 1.13 8.42 1.86
N PHE A 237 0.78 9.39 1.02
CA PHE A 237 -0.61 9.65 0.66
C PHE A 237 -0.90 8.96 -0.67
N GLY A 238 -1.58 7.82 -0.64
CA GLY A 238 -1.91 7.03 -1.82
C GLY A 238 -3.34 7.22 -2.28
N PHE A 239 -3.62 7.09 -3.58
CA PHE A 239 -5.00 7.09 -4.06
C PHE A 239 -5.20 6.44 -5.43
N ALA A 240 -6.40 5.94 -5.63
CA ALA A 240 -6.90 5.43 -6.91
C ALA A 240 -7.74 6.53 -7.59
N PRO A 241 -7.25 7.17 -8.68
CA PRO A 241 -7.94 8.26 -9.35
C PRO A 241 -9.00 7.77 -10.36
N ASP A 242 -9.86 8.68 -10.82
CA ASP A 242 -10.39 8.55 -12.18
C ASP A 242 -9.27 8.89 -13.16
N HIS A 243 -8.67 7.89 -13.77
CA HIS A 243 -7.45 8.01 -14.56
C HIS A 243 -7.54 9.03 -15.70
N ALA A 244 -8.73 9.24 -16.25
CA ALA A 244 -8.96 10.23 -17.30
C ALA A 244 -8.92 11.67 -16.80
N LEU A 245 -9.10 11.89 -15.50
CA LEU A 245 -9.31 13.20 -14.91
C LEU A 245 -8.14 13.70 -14.04
N VAL A 246 -7.09 12.89 -13.87
CA VAL A 246 -5.92 13.24 -13.02
C VAL A 246 -5.37 14.63 -13.33
N PRO A 247 -5.06 15.00 -14.58
CA PRO A 247 -4.47 16.30 -14.85
C PRO A 247 -5.35 17.51 -14.49
N VAL A 248 -6.68 17.32 -14.52
CA VAL A 248 -7.65 18.40 -14.36
C VAL A 248 -8.20 18.49 -12.94
N GLN A 249 -8.62 17.35 -12.37
CA GLN A 249 -9.33 17.32 -11.10
C GLN A 249 -8.40 17.02 -9.93
N GLU A 250 -7.46 16.11 -10.09
CA GLU A 250 -6.66 15.64 -8.97
C GLU A 250 -5.35 16.42 -8.81
N TRP A 251 -4.73 16.81 -9.92
CA TRP A 251 -3.42 17.45 -9.91
C TRP A 251 -3.30 18.69 -9.01
N PRO A 252 -4.29 19.63 -8.99
CA PRO A 252 -4.19 20.84 -8.17
C PRO A 252 -4.07 20.57 -6.66
N TRP A 253 -4.89 19.65 -6.12
CA TRP A 253 -4.82 19.33 -4.68
C TRP A 253 -3.63 18.41 -4.35
N MET A 254 -3.21 17.53 -5.26
CA MET A 254 -2.00 16.72 -5.08
C MET A 254 -0.77 17.59 -4.81
N ARG A 255 -0.56 18.63 -5.60
CA ARG A 255 0.54 19.56 -5.39
C ARG A 255 0.47 20.25 -4.03
N LYS A 256 -0.73 20.61 -3.57
CA LYS A 256 -0.93 21.22 -2.25
C LYS A 256 -0.61 20.25 -1.12
N VAL A 257 -1.07 19.00 -1.22
CA VAL A 257 -0.74 17.95 -0.24
C VAL A 257 0.77 17.69 -0.22
N ALA A 258 1.41 17.54 -1.37
CA ALA A 258 2.85 17.34 -1.47
C ALA A 258 3.64 18.51 -0.82
N ALA A 259 3.25 19.75 -1.11
CA ALA A 259 3.86 20.94 -0.53
C ALA A 259 3.62 21.06 0.99
N LEU A 260 2.42 20.68 1.46
CA LEU A 260 2.06 20.69 2.87
C LEU A 260 2.84 19.66 3.69
N THR A 261 2.93 18.45 3.15
CA THR A 261 3.48 17.30 3.89
C THR A 261 4.98 17.13 3.73
N GLY A 262 5.54 17.51 2.58
CA GLY A 262 6.90 17.14 2.18
C GLY A 262 7.10 15.61 2.06
N GLN A 263 6.00 14.84 2.06
CA GLN A 263 6.01 13.39 2.01
C GLN A 263 5.45 12.89 0.66
N PRO A 264 5.77 11.65 0.25
CA PRO A 264 5.34 11.13 -1.04
C PRO A 264 3.81 11.09 -1.19
N ILE A 265 3.34 11.53 -2.37
CA ILE A 265 2.03 11.19 -2.88
C ILE A 265 2.20 10.13 -3.94
N CYS A 266 1.47 9.03 -3.83
CA CYS A 266 1.47 7.94 -4.80
C CYS A 266 0.12 7.89 -5.52
N VAL A 267 0.13 8.08 -6.83
CA VAL A 267 -1.07 7.98 -7.68
C VAL A 267 -1.02 6.72 -8.53
N ASN A 268 -2.10 5.94 -8.52
CA ASN A 268 -2.19 4.79 -9.42
C ASN A 268 -2.28 5.28 -10.87
N LEU A 269 -1.30 4.95 -11.68
CA LEU A 269 -1.23 5.35 -13.07
C LEU A 269 -1.61 4.18 -13.99
N ASN A 270 -2.73 4.30 -14.69
CA ASN A 270 -3.18 3.35 -15.67
C ASN A 270 -3.46 4.03 -17.03
N GLN A 271 -3.33 3.26 -18.10
CA GLN A 271 -3.85 3.67 -19.39
C GLN A 271 -5.37 3.36 -19.45
N SER A 272 -6.18 4.37 -19.73
CA SER A 272 -7.63 4.22 -19.87
C SER A 272 -8.04 4.26 -21.33
N ASP A 273 -8.90 3.33 -21.76
CA ASP A 273 -9.47 3.32 -23.12
C ASP A 273 -10.28 4.58 -23.42
N LYS A 274 -10.87 5.20 -22.40
CA LYS A 274 -11.62 6.47 -22.53
C LYS A 274 -10.73 7.67 -22.83
N ALA A 275 -9.45 7.60 -22.41
CA ALA A 275 -8.47 8.66 -22.58
C ALA A 275 -7.07 8.04 -22.75
N PRO A 276 -6.78 7.39 -23.89
CA PRO A 276 -5.63 6.50 -24.06
C PRO A 276 -4.28 7.18 -23.98
N GLU A 277 -4.21 8.52 -24.11
CA GLU A 277 -2.98 9.29 -24.06
C GLU A 277 -2.78 10.07 -22.74
N VAL A 278 -3.74 10.11 -21.84
CA VAL A 278 -3.66 10.92 -20.60
C VAL A 278 -2.51 10.49 -19.70
N TRP A 279 -2.15 9.21 -19.66
CA TRP A 279 -0.99 8.75 -18.91
C TRP A 279 0.31 9.46 -19.26
N ARG A 280 0.49 9.87 -20.53
CA ARG A 280 1.68 10.65 -20.98
C ARG A 280 1.68 12.04 -20.37
N GLU A 281 0.51 12.68 -20.30
CA GLU A 281 0.35 13.98 -19.65
C GLU A 281 0.64 13.86 -18.14
N VAL A 282 0.16 12.79 -17.49
CA VAL A 282 0.45 12.54 -16.06
C VAL A 282 1.97 12.38 -15.86
N LEU A 283 2.66 11.60 -16.69
CA LEU A 283 4.12 11.47 -16.59
C LEU A 283 4.83 12.81 -16.75
N ARG A 284 4.40 13.64 -17.72
CA ARG A 284 4.97 14.99 -17.89
C ARG A 284 4.76 15.87 -16.64
N LEU A 285 3.58 15.81 -16.05
CA LEU A 285 3.25 16.52 -14.80
C LEU A 285 4.08 16.01 -13.62
N LEU A 286 4.35 14.70 -13.54
CA LEU A 286 5.24 14.12 -12.53
C LEU A 286 6.67 14.65 -12.67
N ASP A 287 7.20 14.71 -13.90
CA ASP A 287 8.53 15.28 -14.17
C ASP A 287 8.61 16.77 -13.73
N GLU A 288 7.54 17.55 -14.00
CA GLU A 288 7.46 18.95 -13.54
C GLU A 288 7.40 19.05 -12.01
N ALA A 289 6.59 18.22 -11.35
CA ALA A 289 6.53 18.19 -9.90
C ALA A 289 7.87 17.83 -9.27
N HIS A 290 8.57 16.84 -9.85
CA HIS A 290 9.91 16.47 -9.42
C HIS A 290 10.93 17.61 -9.59
N ALA A 291 10.87 18.34 -10.71
CA ALA A 291 11.71 19.54 -10.94
C ALA A 291 11.41 20.65 -9.91
N ASP A 292 10.18 20.76 -9.45
CA ASP A 292 9.75 21.70 -8.40
C ASP A 292 10.05 21.19 -6.97
N GLY A 293 10.67 20.01 -6.83
CA GLY A 293 10.98 19.39 -5.53
C GLY A 293 9.78 18.80 -4.79
N LEU A 294 8.67 18.54 -5.49
CA LEU A 294 7.47 17.92 -4.91
C LEU A 294 7.54 16.39 -5.05
N PRO A 295 7.40 15.63 -3.95
CA PRO A 295 7.52 14.17 -3.98
C PRO A 295 6.21 13.51 -4.45
N ILE A 296 5.85 13.70 -5.73
CA ILE A 296 4.69 13.04 -6.35
C ILE A 296 5.21 11.94 -7.26
N ILE A 297 4.70 10.72 -7.08
CA ILE A 297 5.12 9.49 -7.78
C ILE A 297 3.90 8.72 -8.30
N ALA A 298 4.14 7.81 -9.27
CA ALA A 298 3.13 6.88 -9.80
C ALA A 298 3.71 5.47 -9.91
#